data_46c991de73a310393af4cd2017c8b3e2
#
_entry.id   46c991de73a310393af4cd2017c8b3e2
#
_cell.length_a   1.000
_cell.length_b   1.000
_cell.length_c   1.000
_cell.angle_alpha   90.00
_cell.angle_beta   90.00
_cell.angle_gamma   90.00
#
_symmetry.space_group_name_H-M   'P 1'
#
loop_
_entity.id
_entity.type
_entity.pdbx_description
1 polymer ?
#
loop_
_entity_poly.entity_id
_entity_poly.type
_entity_poly.pdbx_seq_one_letter_code
_entity_poly.pdbx_strand_id
1 'polypeptide(L)' 'MASMMADVIDYLAKALVDTPEEVKVSEDRQGDRVVVRLDVAEGDWGKVIGRGGRIASSLRSIAKVAAVKEDVRVQLEIGD' A
#
# COMPACT_ATOMS: atom_id res chain seq x y z
N MET A 1 10.22 13.01 -2.72
CA MET A 1 10.55 11.75 -3.38
C MET A 1 9.83 10.61 -2.69
N ALA A 2 9.13 9.77 -3.46
CA ALA A 2 8.39 8.64 -2.87
C ALA A 2 9.38 7.61 -2.31
N SER A 3 8.99 6.96 -1.23
CA SER A 3 9.79 5.89 -0.64
C SER A 3 9.64 4.62 -1.47
N MET A 4 10.55 3.69 -1.27
CA MET A 4 10.45 2.36 -1.88
C MET A 4 9.11 1.70 -1.52
N MET A 5 8.67 1.86 -0.27
CA MET A 5 7.41 1.28 0.18
C MET A 5 6.23 1.82 -0.62
N ALA A 6 6.15 3.15 -0.76
CA ALA A 6 5.05 3.77 -1.48
C ALA A 6 5.09 3.37 -2.96
N ASP A 7 6.28 3.33 -3.57
CA ASP A 7 6.42 2.97 -4.98
C ASP A 7 5.99 1.53 -5.23
N VAL A 8 6.38 0.59 -4.36
CA VAL A 8 6.00 -0.81 -4.50
C VAL A 8 4.49 -1.00 -4.36
N ILE A 9 3.90 -0.37 -3.36
CA ILE A 9 2.45 -0.47 -3.14
C ILE A 9 1.69 0.15 -4.31
N ASP A 10 2.16 1.30 -4.81
CA ASP A 10 1.54 1.94 -5.97
C ASP A 10 1.59 1.02 -7.19
N TYR A 11 2.74 0.44 -7.48
CA TYR A 11 2.91 -0.46 -8.61
C TYR A 11 1.98 -1.66 -8.51
N LEU A 12 1.96 -2.31 -7.34
CA LEU A 12 1.16 -3.51 -7.15
C LEU A 12 -0.34 -3.21 -7.21
N ALA A 13 -0.77 -2.12 -6.59
CA ALA A 13 -2.18 -1.75 -6.63
C ALA A 13 -2.63 -1.46 -8.05
N LYS A 14 -1.82 -0.74 -8.82
CA LYS A 14 -2.15 -0.44 -10.22
C LYS A 14 -2.25 -1.70 -11.07
N ALA A 15 -1.47 -2.72 -10.75
CA ALA A 15 -1.53 -3.99 -11.46
C ALA A 15 -2.78 -4.81 -11.12
N LEU A 16 -3.38 -4.55 -9.97
CA LEU A 16 -4.51 -5.35 -9.48
C LEU A 16 -5.88 -4.76 -9.86
N VAL A 17 -5.97 -3.44 -9.99
CA VAL A 17 -7.25 -2.76 -10.13
C VAL A 17 -7.66 -2.56 -11.59
N ASP A 18 -8.94 -2.25 -11.79
CA ASP A 18 -9.46 -1.95 -13.13
C ASP A 18 -9.25 -0.49 -13.50
N THR A 19 -9.14 0.39 -12.52
CA THR A 19 -9.00 1.83 -12.74
C THR A 19 -7.70 2.33 -12.11
N PRO A 20 -6.54 1.98 -12.73
CA PRO A 20 -5.25 2.33 -12.13
C PRO A 20 -4.99 3.83 -12.00
N GLU A 21 -5.64 4.64 -12.83
CA GLU A 21 -5.49 6.09 -12.75
C GLU A 21 -6.07 6.68 -11.46
N GLU A 22 -6.88 5.93 -10.72
CA GLU A 22 -7.42 6.38 -9.45
C GLU A 22 -6.68 5.82 -8.24
N VAL A 23 -5.61 5.08 -8.46
CA VAL A 23 -4.76 4.62 -7.37
C VAL A 23 -3.99 5.80 -6.81
N LYS A 24 -4.09 6.01 -5.50
CA LYS A 24 -3.35 7.05 -4.80
C LYS A 24 -2.67 6.44 -3.60
N VAL A 25 -1.39 6.70 -3.45
CA VAL A 25 -0.62 6.25 -2.31
C VAL A 25 -0.03 7.48 -1.65
N SER A 26 -0.29 7.63 -0.36
CA SER A 26 0.27 8.73 0.42
C SER A 26 1.10 8.15 1.55
N GLU A 27 2.05 8.93 2.02
CA GLU A 27 2.97 8.53 3.06
C GLU A 27 3.09 9.63 4.09
N ASP A 28 2.92 9.25 5.36
CA ASP A 28 3.13 10.15 6.48
C ASP A 28 4.23 9.55 7.34
N ARG A 29 5.32 10.30 7.50
CA ARG A 29 6.50 9.82 8.20
C ARG A 29 6.74 10.65 9.45
N GLN A 30 6.88 9.96 10.58
CA GLN A 30 7.22 10.58 11.86
C GLN A 30 8.33 9.77 12.51
N GLY A 31 9.55 10.30 12.44
CA GLY A 31 10.72 9.60 12.94
C GLY A 31 10.93 8.29 12.18
N ASP A 32 10.93 7.17 12.89
CA ASP A 32 11.08 5.86 12.30
C ASP A 32 9.75 5.17 11.99
N ARG A 33 8.62 5.86 12.18
CA ARG A 33 7.29 5.32 11.87
C ARG A 33 6.79 5.93 10.57
N VAL A 34 6.25 5.07 9.71
CA VAL A 34 5.72 5.49 8.42
C VAL A 34 4.32 4.88 8.27
N VAL A 35 3.35 5.72 7.98
CA VAL A 35 2.01 5.26 7.62
C VAL A 35 1.85 5.45 6.13
N VAL A 36 1.62 4.36 5.42
CA VAL A 36 1.35 4.38 3.98
C VAL A 36 -0.13 4.10 3.79
N ARG A 37 -0.80 5.00 3.10
CA ARG A 37 -2.24 4.86 2.85
C ARG A 37 -2.49 4.62 1.38
N LEU A 38 -3.23 3.55 1.09
CA LEU A 38 -3.62 3.19 -0.26
C LEU A 38 -5.10 3.52 -0.47
N ASP A 39 -5.38 4.25 -1.55
CA ASP A 39 -6.73 4.57 -1.97
C ASP A 39 -6.90 4.15 -3.43
N VAL A 40 -8.07 3.60 -3.74
CA VAL A 40 -8.37 3.13 -5.09
C VAL A 40 -9.79 3.54 -5.45
N ALA A 41 -10.17 3.34 -6.72
CA ALA A 41 -11.54 3.59 -7.15
C ALA A 41 -12.51 2.76 -6.31
N GLU A 42 -13.69 3.30 -6.06
CA GLU A 42 -14.66 2.68 -5.15
C GLU A 42 -14.96 1.23 -5.53
N GLY A 43 -15.08 0.94 -6.82
CA GLY A 43 -15.37 -0.41 -7.30
C GLY A 43 -14.19 -1.37 -7.24
N ASP A 44 -13.00 -0.89 -6.88
CA ASP A 44 -11.77 -1.69 -6.93
C ASP A 44 -11.29 -2.18 -5.57
N TRP A 45 -11.95 -1.81 -4.47
CA TRP A 45 -11.51 -2.21 -3.13
C TRP A 45 -11.36 -3.72 -2.98
N GLY A 46 -12.32 -4.48 -3.55
CA GLY A 46 -12.25 -5.94 -3.48
C GLY A 46 -11.00 -6.52 -4.12
N LYS A 47 -10.40 -5.81 -5.08
CA LYS A 47 -9.22 -6.28 -5.79
C LYS A 47 -7.94 -6.09 -4.99
N VAL A 48 -7.92 -5.14 -4.07
CA VAL A 48 -6.74 -4.90 -3.22
C VAL A 48 -6.90 -5.53 -1.84
N ILE A 49 -8.14 -5.88 -1.46
CA ILE A 49 -8.38 -6.58 -0.20
C ILE A 49 -8.32 -8.09 -0.43
N GLY A 50 -9.00 -8.57 -1.46
CA GLY A 50 -9.02 -9.98 -1.80
C GLY A 50 -9.93 -10.78 -0.89
N ARG A 51 -10.12 -12.03 -1.24
CA ARG A 51 -10.97 -12.94 -0.47
C ARG A 51 -10.37 -13.18 0.90
N GLY A 52 -11.13 -12.92 1.94
CA GLY A 52 -10.65 -13.08 3.31
C GLY A 52 -9.52 -12.15 3.68
N GLY A 53 -9.32 -11.07 2.91
CA GLY A 53 -8.26 -10.12 3.19
C GLY A 53 -6.87 -10.57 2.76
N ARG A 54 -6.78 -11.60 1.93
CA ARG A 54 -5.48 -12.20 1.60
C ARG A 54 -4.57 -11.30 0.81
N ILE A 55 -5.12 -10.53 -0.13
CA ILE A 55 -4.30 -9.61 -0.92
C ILE A 55 -3.80 -8.47 -0.03
N ALA A 56 -4.68 -7.91 0.79
CA ALA A 56 -4.29 -6.88 1.74
C ALA A 56 -3.19 -7.37 2.68
N SER A 57 -3.32 -8.59 3.17
CA SER A 57 -2.31 -9.20 4.04
C SER A 57 -0.97 -9.32 3.34
N SER A 58 -0.99 -9.74 2.06
CA SER A 58 0.23 -9.86 1.27
C SER A 58 0.86 -8.49 1.02
N LEU A 59 0.06 -7.48 0.72
CA LEU A 59 0.56 -6.12 0.53
C LEU A 59 1.23 -5.60 1.81
N ARG A 60 0.63 -5.90 2.96
CA ARG A 60 1.22 -5.51 4.25
C ARG A 60 2.56 -6.20 4.49
N SER A 61 2.67 -7.47 4.13
CA SER A 61 3.92 -8.22 4.26
C SER A 61 5.01 -7.62 3.38
N ILE A 62 4.66 -7.27 2.15
CA ILE A 62 5.61 -6.66 1.21
C ILE A 62 6.06 -5.30 1.73
N ALA A 63 5.14 -4.51 2.26
CA ALA A 63 5.48 -3.20 2.83
C ALA A 63 6.46 -3.36 4.00
N LYS A 64 6.27 -4.38 4.83
CA LYS A 64 7.18 -4.64 5.95
C LYS A 64 8.58 -5.01 5.48
N VAL A 65 8.69 -5.78 4.39
CA VAL A 65 10.01 -6.11 3.84
C VAL A 65 10.73 -4.84 3.38
N ALA A 66 10.02 -3.96 2.69
CA ALA A 66 10.60 -2.69 2.25
C ALA A 66 10.99 -1.81 3.44
N ALA A 67 10.17 -1.82 4.49
CA ALA A 67 10.43 -1.04 5.70
C ALA A 67 11.71 -1.49 6.39
N VAL A 68 11.97 -2.80 6.44
CA VAL A 68 13.20 -3.33 7.01
C VAL A 68 14.41 -2.78 6.25
N LYS A 69 14.33 -2.71 4.95
CA LYS A 69 15.42 -2.17 4.13
C LYS A 69 15.65 -0.68 4.38
N GLU A 70 14.62 0.05 4.75
CA GLU A 70 14.72 1.49 5.05
C GLU A 70 14.92 1.76 6.54
N ASP A 71 14.99 0.72 7.36
CA ASP A 71 15.18 0.83 8.82
C ASP A 71 14.08 1.68 9.47
N VAL A 72 12.83 1.41 9.07
CA VAL A 72 11.65 2.10 9.62
C VAL A 72 10.57 1.06 9.94
N ARG A 73 9.54 1.51 10.64
CA ARG A 73 8.34 0.72 10.92
C ARG A 73 7.22 1.24 10.02
N VAL A 74 6.52 0.34 9.37
CA VAL A 74 5.46 0.72 8.44
C VAL A 74 4.11 0.21 8.92
N GLN A 75 3.10 1.03 8.71
CA GLN A 75 1.70 0.63 8.82
C GLN A 75 1.05 0.93 7.47
N LEU A 76 0.51 -0.09 6.84
CA LEU A 76 -0.20 0.09 5.57
C LEU A 76 -1.69 0.11 5.83
N GLU A 77 -2.32 1.23 5.52
CA GLU A 77 -3.76 1.40 5.63
C GLU A 77 -4.40 1.22 4.26
N ILE A 78 -5.32 0.28 4.17
CA ILE A 78 -6.08 -0.01 2.96
C ILE A 78 -7.54 0.19 3.29
N GLY A 79 -8.14 1.14 2.62
CA GLY A 79 -9.51 1.50 2.91
C GLY A 79 -9.59 2.92 3.44
N ASP A 80 -10.80 3.40 3.54
CA ASP A 80 -11.10 4.75 4.02
C ASP A 80 -11.28 4.83 5.53
#